data_eb57c8e918bd26837cd3376d5fa3bce0
#
_entry.id   eb57c8e918bd26837cd3376d5fa3bce0
#
_cell.length_a   1.000
_cell.length_b   1.000
_cell.length_c   1.000
_cell.angle_alpha   90.00
_cell.angle_beta   90.00
_cell.angle_gamma   90.00
#
_symmetry.space_group_name_H-M   'P 1'
#
loop_
_entity.id
_entity.type
_entity.pdbx_description
1 polymer ?
#
loop_
_entity_poly.entity_id
_entity_poly.type
_entity_poly.pdbx_seq_one_letter_code
_entity_poly.pdbx_strand_id
1 'polypeptide(L)'
;MNQLQLQLKNIAQETNGRLGFIFIDTVFRGNDRNIIFQILIDGEKGLSADDCATVSRAVDEIIEKENLISSKYVIEVSSPGADRPLQDIRQYPKHINRKFEIKYTDNNETKNLKAKLIKVEGDSLTFDTGKDEITVDFNNIDKAQVIISL
;
A
#
# COMPACT_ATOMS: atom_id res chain seq x y z
N MET A 1 15.44 11.88 -3.49
CA MET A 1 14.16 12.59 -3.73
C MET A 1 14.40 14.08 -3.60
N ASN A 2 14.03 14.86 -4.61
CA ASN A 2 14.19 16.32 -4.54
C ASN A 2 13.07 16.94 -3.67
N GLN A 3 13.17 18.25 -3.44
CA GLN A 3 12.24 18.96 -2.56
C GLN A 3 10.81 18.94 -3.08
N LEU A 4 10.60 19.12 -4.37
CA LEU A 4 9.26 19.06 -4.98
C LEU A 4 8.65 17.66 -4.82
N GLN A 5 9.41 16.62 -5.09
CA GLN A 5 8.94 15.24 -4.96
C GLN A 5 8.56 14.92 -3.50
N LEU A 6 9.35 15.39 -2.55
CA LEU A 6 9.03 15.21 -1.13
C LEU A 6 7.74 15.93 -0.76
N GLN A 7 7.56 17.15 -1.25
CA GLN A 7 6.36 17.94 -1.01
C GLN A 7 5.12 17.25 -1.62
N LEU A 8 5.22 16.73 -2.83
CA LEU A 8 4.14 16.02 -3.50
C LEU A 8 3.80 14.70 -2.76
N LYS A 9 4.80 14.00 -2.28
CA LYS A 9 4.60 12.79 -1.47
C LYS A 9 3.82 13.12 -0.19
N ASN A 10 4.19 14.18 0.50
CA ASN A 10 3.49 14.61 1.71
C ASN A 10 2.04 14.97 1.43
N ILE A 11 1.77 15.67 0.32
CA ILE A 11 0.40 16.00 -0.10
C ILE A 11 -0.40 14.73 -0.36
N ALA A 12 0.17 13.78 -1.08
CA ALA A 12 -0.50 12.51 -1.36
C ALA A 12 -0.81 11.73 -0.08
N GLN A 13 0.14 11.70 0.84
CA GLN A 13 -0.01 11.00 2.11
C GLN A 13 -1.11 11.62 2.97
N GLU A 14 -1.10 12.92 3.13
CA GLU A 14 -2.10 13.64 3.92
C GLU A 14 -3.49 13.55 3.29
N THR A 15 -3.59 13.68 1.97
CA THR A 15 -4.86 13.59 1.25
C THR A 15 -5.49 12.22 1.42
N ASN A 16 -4.71 11.16 1.26
CA ASN A 16 -5.21 9.80 1.42
C ASN A 16 -5.63 9.52 2.86
N GLY A 17 -4.88 10.00 3.83
CA GLY A 17 -5.26 9.88 5.25
C GLY A 17 -6.58 10.55 5.54
N ARG A 18 -6.80 11.76 5.00
CA ARG A 18 -8.05 12.51 5.17
C ARG A 18 -9.23 11.83 4.50
N LEU A 19 -9.02 11.20 3.35
CA LEU A 19 -10.07 10.53 2.59
C LEU A 19 -10.34 9.09 3.06
N GLY A 20 -9.54 8.56 3.98
CA GLY A 20 -9.73 7.23 4.53
C GLY A 20 -9.08 6.11 3.73
N PHE A 21 -8.18 6.44 2.81
CA PHE A 21 -7.41 5.44 2.05
C PHE A 21 -6.06 5.17 2.70
N ILE A 22 -5.46 4.04 2.32
CA ILE A 22 -4.15 3.64 2.81
C ILE A 22 -3.11 4.12 1.80
N PHE A 23 -2.26 5.08 2.20
CA PHE A 23 -1.16 5.53 1.35
C PHE A 23 -0.05 4.49 1.35
N ILE A 24 0.40 4.06 0.18
CA ILE A 24 1.46 3.05 0.05
C ILE A 24 2.78 3.71 -0.35
N ASP A 25 2.80 4.42 -1.47
CA ASP A 25 4.02 5.05 -1.97
C ASP A 25 3.73 6.01 -3.11
N THR A 26 4.76 6.74 -3.52
CA THR A 26 4.73 7.54 -4.73
C THR A 26 5.87 7.11 -5.65
N VAL A 27 5.62 7.20 -6.96
CA VAL A 27 6.62 6.92 -7.98
C VAL A 27 6.62 8.10 -8.94
N PHE A 28 7.81 8.62 -9.23
CA PHE A 28 7.97 9.73 -10.16
C PHE A 28 8.66 9.24 -11.43
N ARG A 29 8.05 9.56 -12.57
CA ARG A 29 8.57 9.20 -13.89
C ARG A 29 8.53 10.41 -14.78
N GLY A 30 9.02 10.25 -16.01
CA GLY A 30 9.05 11.34 -16.96
C GLY A 30 10.31 12.20 -16.80
N ASN A 31 10.18 13.48 -17.11
CA ASN A 31 11.28 14.45 -17.03
C ASN A 31 10.76 15.79 -16.52
N ASP A 32 11.63 16.79 -16.45
CA ASP A 32 11.28 18.10 -15.89
C ASP A 32 10.18 18.83 -16.66
N ARG A 33 9.92 18.46 -17.91
CA ARG A 33 8.91 19.08 -18.77
C ARG A 33 7.58 18.33 -18.75
N ASN A 34 7.60 17.05 -18.42
CA ASN A 34 6.43 16.18 -18.36
C ASN A 34 6.60 15.25 -17.19
N ILE A 35 6.07 15.65 -16.04
CA ILE A 35 6.16 14.86 -14.82
C ILE A 35 5.00 13.87 -14.78
N ILE A 36 5.31 12.59 -14.51
CA ILE A 36 4.31 11.59 -14.23
C ILE A 36 4.41 11.26 -12.75
N PHE A 37 3.38 11.66 -12.02
CA PHE A 37 3.28 11.50 -10.58
C PHE A 37 2.32 10.36 -10.30
N GLN A 38 2.86 9.20 -9.93
CA GLN A 38 2.06 8.02 -9.60
C GLN A 38 1.90 7.90 -8.10
N ILE A 39 0.66 7.72 -7.64
CA ILE A 39 0.32 7.53 -6.23
C ILE A 39 -0.24 6.13 -6.08
N LEU A 40 0.43 5.33 -5.24
CA LEU A 40 -0.01 3.96 -4.93
C LEU A 40 -0.77 3.98 -3.62
N ILE A 41 -2.01 3.54 -3.66
CA ILE A 41 -2.91 3.51 -2.50
C ILE A 41 -3.62 2.17 -2.41
N ASP A 42 -4.22 1.91 -1.25
CA ASP A 42 -5.05 0.73 -1.07
C ASP A 42 -6.27 1.11 -0.23
N GLY A 43 -7.25 0.25 -0.18
CA GLY A 43 -8.46 0.41 0.61
C GLY A 43 -8.68 -0.80 1.51
N GLU A 44 -9.22 -0.60 2.70
CA GLU A 44 -9.47 -1.68 3.65
C GLU A 44 -10.41 -2.75 3.07
N LYS A 45 -11.34 -2.34 2.23
CA LYS A 45 -12.31 -3.22 1.57
C LYS A 45 -12.10 -3.33 0.06
N GLY A 46 -10.93 -2.90 -0.40
CA GLY A 46 -10.60 -2.83 -1.82
C GLY A 46 -10.63 -1.40 -2.34
N LEU A 47 -10.38 -1.24 -3.62
CA LEU A 47 -10.21 0.06 -4.25
C LEU A 47 -10.93 0.06 -5.58
N SER A 48 -11.81 1.06 -5.80
CA SER A 48 -12.51 1.24 -7.05
C SER A 48 -11.84 2.30 -7.93
N ALA A 49 -12.22 2.33 -9.21
CA ALA A 49 -11.78 3.39 -10.12
C ALA A 49 -12.25 4.77 -9.64
N ASP A 50 -13.45 4.85 -9.06
CA ASP A 50 -13.98 6.10 -8.51
C ASP A 50 -13.16 6.57 -7.32
N ASP A 51 -12.70 5.66 -6.47
CA ASP A 51 -11.81 6.00 -5.36
C ASP A 51 -10.52 6.63 -5.86
N CYS A 52 -9.92 6.03 -6.88
CA CYS A 52 -8.69 6.56 -7.49
C CYS A 52 -8.91 7.94 -8.10
N ALA A 53 -10.04 8.14 -8.77
CA ALA A 53 -10.40 9.44 -9.36
C ALA A 53 -10.60 10.50 -8.28
N THR A 54 -11.21 10.15 -7.15
CA THR A 54 -11.39 11.05 -6.02
C THR A 54 -10.06 11.55 -5.47
N VAL A 55 -9.12 10.63 -5.27
CA VAL A 55 -7.78 10.98 -4.78
C VAL A 55 -7.05 11.85 -5.80
N SER A 56 -7.11 11.49 -7.09
CA SER A 56 -6.46 12.23 -8.16
C SER A 56 -6.94 13.69 -8.19
N ARG A 57 -8.26 13.89 -8.13
CA ARG A 57 -8.83 15.24 -8.14
C ARG A 57 -8.43 16.04 -6.90
N ALA A 58 -8.46 15.43 -5.73
CA ALA A 58 -8.13 16.10 -4.49
C ALA A 58 -6.66 16.56 -4.47
N VAL A 59 -5.75 15.71 -4.95
CA VAL A 59 -4.33 16.05 -5.04
C VAL A 59 -4.11 17.15 -6.08
N ASP A 60 -4.75 17.03 -7.24
CA ASP A 60 -4.62 18.01 -8.32
C ASP A 60 -5.10 19.41 -7.89
N GLU A 61 -6.19 19.50 -7.14
CA GLU A 61 -6.68 20.76 -6.61
C GLU A 61 -5.64 21.48 -5.76
N ILE A 62 -4.91 20.73 -4.94
CA ILE A 62 -3.85 21.30 -4.09
C ILE A 62 -2.68 21.76 -4.95
N ILE A 63 -2.27 20.97 -5.92
CA ILE A 63 -1.16 21.29 -6.83
C ILE A 63 -1.47 22.58 -7.60
N GLU A 64 -2.68 22.69 -8.13
CA GLU A 64 -3.10 23.87 -8.89
C GLU A 64 -3.25 25.11 -8.00
N LYS A 65 -3.89 24.96 -6.85
CA LYS A 65 -4.13 26.07 -5.92
C LYS A 65 -2.82 26.69 -5.44
N GLU A 66 -1.83 25.86 -5.15
CA GLU A 66 -0.54 26.31 -4.64
C GLU A 66 0.49 26.50 -5.75
N ASN A 67 0.11 26.25 -7.00
CA ASN A 67 0.96 26.42 -8.16
C ASN A 67 2.31 25.74 -8.02
N LEU A 68 2.28 24.46 -7.60
CA LEU A 68 3.50 23.73 -7.24
C LEU A 68 4.30 23.22 -8.42
N ILE A 69 3.64 22.95 -9.54
CA ILE A 69 4.30 22.40 -10.74
C ILE A 69 4.09 23.38 -11.90
N SER A 70 5.20 23.88 -12.45
CA SER A 70 5.18 24.84 -13.55
C SER A 70 5.18 24.19 -14.93
N SER A 71 5.47 22.89 -14.99
CA SER A 71 5.50 22.13 -16.25
C SER A 71 4.18 21.36 -16.44
N LYS A 72 4.10 20.60 -17.53
CA LYS A 72 3.03 19.62 -17.70
C LYS A 72 3.20 18.49 -16.72
N TYR A 73 2.10 17.96 -16.22
CA TYR A 73 2.14 16.80 -15.31
C TYR A 73 0.90 15.96 -15.47
N VAL A 74 1.02 14.70 -15.11
CA VAL A 74 -0.07 13.73 -15.07
C VAL A 74 -0.04 13.08 -13.70
N ILE A 75 -1.20 12.95 -13.08
CA ILE A 75 -1.38 12.22 -11.82
C ILE A 75 -2.00 10.88 -12.14
N GLU A 76 -1.34 9.81 -11.77
CA GLU A 76 -1.85 8.44 -11.88
C GLU A 76 -2.07 7.90 -10.48
N VAL A 77 -3.28 7.45 -10.18
CA VAL A 77 -3.60 6.81 -8.89
C VAL A 77 -4.00 5.37 -9.15
N SER A 78 -3.35 4.45 -8.48
CA SER A 78 -3.61 3.02 -8.66
C SER A 78 -3.34 2.23 -7.39
N SER A 79 -3.82 1.00 -7.36
CA SER A 79 -3.44 0.05 -6.32
C SER A 79 -2.04 -0.50 -6.61
N PRO A 80 -1.30 -0.93 -5.57
CA PRO A 80 -0.05 -1.64 -5.80
C PRO A 80 -0.34 -2.98 -6.47
N GLY A 81 0.58 -3.43 -7.32
CA GLY A 81 0.47 -4.74 -7.96
C GLY A 81 0.48 -5.87 -6.94
N ALA A 82 -0.03 -7.04 -7.35
CA ALA A 82 -0.07 -8.22 -6.48
C ALA A 82 1.32 -8.73 -6.09
N ASP A 83 2.33 -8.35 -6.85
CA ASP A 83 3.73 -8.66 -6.57
C ASP A 83 4.36 -7.75 -5.51
N ARG A 84 3.66 -6.69 -5.10
CA ARG A 84 4.16 -5.81 -4.06
C ARG A 84 3.77 -6.31 -2.67
N PRO A 85 4.74 -6.47 -1.74
CA PRO A 85 4.43 -6.92 -0.39
C PRO A 85 3.48 -5.97 0.33
N LEU A 86 2.66 -6.52 1.23
CA LEU A 86 1.80 -5.73 2.09
C LEU A 86 2.64 -5.01 3.14
N GLN A 87 2.34 -3.74 3.40
CA GLN A 87 3.11 -2.92 4.33
C GLN A 87 2.29 -2.31 5.46
N ASP A 88 0.97 -2.42 5.42
CA ASP A 88 0.07 -1.84 6.42
C ASP A 88 -0.90 -2.91 6.90
N ILE A 89 -1.11 -2.97 8.23
CA ILE A 89 -2.01 -3.96 8.82
C ILE A 89 -3.42 -3.88 8.23
N ARG A 90 -3.87 -2.70 7.84
CA ARG A 90 -5.20 -2.50 7.26
C ARG A 90 -5.37 -3.15 5.89
N GLN A 91 -4.28 -3.57 5.26
CA GLN A 91 -4.34 -4.29 3.97
C GLN A 91 -4.68 -5.77 4.13
N TYR A 92 -4.58 -6.32 5.33
CA TYR A 92 -4.70 -7.76 5.55
C TYR A 92 -6.15 -8.29 5.58
N PRO A 93 -7.14 -7.63 6.22
CA PRO A 93 -8.47 -8.23 6.39
C PRO A 93 -9.16 -8.65 5.11
N LYS A 94 -9.00 -7.91 4.01
CA LYS A 94 -9.62 -8.28 2.73
C LYS A 94 -9.01 -9.53 2.10
N HIS A 95 -7.87 -9.99 2.62
CA HIS A 95 -7.17 -11.17 2.12
C HIS A 95 -7.35 -12.40 3.01
N ILE A 96 -8.28 -12.36 3.96
CA ILE A 96 -8.62 -13.53 4.78
C ILE A 96 -9.08 -14.65 3.85
N ASN A 97 -8.62 -15.88 4.13
CA ASN A 97 -8.81 -17.11 3.36
C ASN A 97 -7.91 -17.20 2.11
N ARG A 98 -7.00 -16.27 1.93
CA ARG A 98 -6.00 -16.35 0.86
C ARG A 98 -4.67 -16.87 1.39
N LYS A 99 -3.91 -17.50 0.52
CA LYS A 99 -2.59 -18.02 0.86
C LYS A 99 -1.55 -16.92 0.75
N PHE A 100 -0.66 -16.90 1.74
CA PHE A 100 0.43 -15.93 1.85
C PHE A 100 1.77 -16.63 1.87
N GLU A 101 2.78 -15.94 1.37
CA GLU A 101 4.17 -16.23 1.68
C GLU A 101 4.66 -15.15 2.62
N ILE A 102 5.09 -15.53 3.82
CA ILE A 102 5.54 -14.57 4.83
C ILE A 102 6.94 -14.89 5.30
N LYS A 103 7.67 -13.82 5.60
CA LYS A 103 8.96 -13.86 6.28
C LYS A 103 8.78 -13.10 7.58
N TYR A 104 9.08 -13.74 8.69
CA TYR A 104 8.87 -13.15 10.01
C TYR A 104 9.98 -13.53 10.97
N THR A 105 10.14 -12.75 12.03
CA THR A 105 11.13 -12.95 13.05
C THR A 105 10.46 -13.45 14.32
N ASP A 106 10.96 -14.56 14.86
CA ASP A 106 10.49 -15.17 16.11
C ASP A 106 11.70 -15.55 16.94
N ASN A 107 11.80 -15.02 18.17
CA ASN A 107 12.92 -15.26 19.08
C ASN A 107 14.29 -15.06 18.41
N ASN A 108 14.46 -13.97 17.68
CA ASN A 108 15.67 -13.60 16.94
C ASN A 108 15.99 -14.55 15.76
N GLU A 109 15.06 -15.42 15.41
CA GLU A 109 15.21 -16.29 14.23
C GLU A 109 14.26 -15.82 13.14
N THR A 110 14.77 -15.73 11.91
CA THR A 110 13.96 -15.43 10.74
C THR A 110 13.40 -16.73 10.18
N LYS A 111 12.09 -16.75 10.01
CA LYS A 111 11.36 -17.90 9.48
C LYS A 111 10.60 -17.53 8.22
N ASN A 112 10.48 -18.48 7.30
CA ASN A 112 9.68 -18.36 6.10
C ASN A 112 8.53 -19.36 6.14
N LEU A 113 7.35 -18.95 5.70
CA LEU A 113 6.16 -19.74 5.81
C LEU A 113 5.22 -19.47 4.65
N LYS A 114 4.60 -20.54 4.13
CA LYS A 114 3.46 -20.43 3.22
C LYS A 114 2.24 -20.93 3.97
N ALA A 115 1.26 -20.06 4.15
CA ALA A 115 0.09 -20.38 4.95
C ALA A 115 -1.09 -19.51 4.57
N LYS A 116 -2.27 -19.96 4.96
CA LYS A 116 -3.52 -19.25 4.68
C LYS A 116 -3.85 -18.31 5.84
N LEU A 117 -4.09 -17.05 5.53
CA LEU A 117 -4.53 -16.10 6.55
C LEU A 117 -5.97 -16.41 6.93
N ILE A 118 -6.22 -16.68 8.21
CA ILE A 118 -7.57 -17.04 8.67
C ILE A 118 -8.18 -16.03 9.63
N LYS A 119 -7.35 -15.20 10.28
CA LYS A 119 -7.87 -14.25 11.27
C LYS A 119 -6.95 -13.06 11.39
N VAL A 120 -7.54 -11.87 11.49
CA VAL A 120 -6.84 -10.63 11.84
C VAL A 120 -7.54 -10.04 13.05
N GLU A 121 -6.81 -9.83 14.13
CA GLU A 121 -7.34 -9.27 15.36
C GLU A 121 -6.36 -8.28 15.94
N GLY A 122 -6.66 -6.97 15.80
CA GLY A 122 -5.70 -5.93 16.11
C GLY A 122 -4.43 -6.08 15.25
N ASP A 123 -3.28 -6.22 15.90
CA ASP A 123 -2.00 -6.47 15.21
C ASP A 123 -1.66 -7.96 15.12
N SER A 124 -2.55 -8.84 15.55
CA SER A 124 -2.32 -10.28 15.54
C SER A 124 -2.87 -10.91 14.27
N LEU A 125 -2.02 -11.63 13.57
CA LEU A 125 -2.36 -12.35 12.35
C LEU A 125 -2.26 -13.84 12.59
N THR A 126 -3.34 -14.58 12.33
CA THR A 126 -3.35 -16.04 12.50
C THR A 126 -3.35 -16.70 11.14
N PHE A 127 -2.41 -17.61 10.95
CA PHE A 127 -2.23 -18.36 9.71
C PHE A 127 -2.42 -19.86 9.94
N ASP A 128 -3.07 -20.49 8.97
CA ASP A 128 -3.24 -21.95 8.94
C ASP A 128 -2.18 -22.54 7.99
N THR A 129 -1.28 -23.35 8.55
CA THR A 129 -0.18 -23.97 7.78
C THR A 129 -0.61 -25.25 7.08
N GLY A 130 -1.82 -25.73 7.35
CA GLY A 130 -2.27 -27.04 6.92
C GLY A 130 -2.10 -28.12 7.99
N LYS A 131 -1.23 -27.88 8.97
CA LYS A 131 -1.01 -28.77 10.12
C LYS A 131 -1.38 -28.09 11.43
N ASP A 132 -0.99 -26.83 11.55
CA ASP A 132 -1.16 -26.04 12.77
C ASP A 132 -1.68 -24.66 12.42
N GLU A 133 -2.12 -23.95 13.46
CA GLU A 133 -2.35 -22.52 13.38
C GLU A 133 -1.21 -21.81 14.10
N ILE A 134 -0.68 -20.76 13.49
CA ILE A 134 0.30 -19.91 14.16
C ILE A 134 -0.20 -18.48 14.17
N THR A 135 0.13 -17.76 15.22
CA THR A 135 -0.19 -16.34 15.35
C THR A 135 1.09 -15.53 15.33
N VAL A 136 1.15 -14.56 14.45
CA VAL A 136 2.31 -13.69 14.29
C VAL A 136 1.86 -12.25 14.51
N ASP A 137 2.62 -11.49 15.30
CA ASP A 137 2.38 -10.07 15.46
C ASP A 137 2.81 -9.34 14.18
N PHE A 138 2.01 -8.40 13.72
CA PHE A 138 2.33 -7.62 12.52
C PHE A 138 3.72 -6.99 12.59
N ASN A 139 4.12 -6.53 13.78
CA ASN A 139 5.43 -5.89 13.96
C ASN A 139 6.61 -6.84 13.76
N ASN A 140 6.37 -8.14 13.80
CA ASN A 140 7.38 -9.17 13.57
C ASN A 140 7.41 -9.68 12.14
N ILE A 141 6.55 -9.17 11.28
CA ILE A 141 6.54 -9.53 9.86
C ILE A 141 7.57 -8.67 9.14
N ASP A 142 8.53 -9.33 8.50
CA ASP A 142 9.55 -8.67 7.68
C ASP A 142 9.06 -8.47 6.25
N LYS A 143 8.29 -9.43 5.74
CA LYS A 143 7.71 -9.38 4.39
C LYS A 143 6.49 -10.28 4.32
N ALA A 144 5.42 -9.79 3.73
CA ALA A 144 4.21 -10.60 3.50
C ALA A 144 3.68 -10.33 2.10
N GLN A 145 3.40 -11.39 1.39
CA GLN A 145 2.92 -11.31 0.02
C GLN A 145 1.82 -12.33 -0.22
N VAL A 146 0.72 -11.86 -0.82
CA VAL A 146 -0.38 -12.74 -1.21
C VAL A 146 0.06 -13.59 -2.40
N ILE A 147 -0.16 -14.89 -2.32
CA ILE A 147 0.13 -15.80 -3.43
C ILE A 147 -1.08 -15.82 -4.35
N ILE A 148 -0.85 -15.50 -5.61
CA ILE A 148 -1.90 -15.54 -6.63
C ILE A 148 -1.95 -16.96 -7.20
N SER A 149 -3.14 -17.57 -7.11
CA SER A 149 -3.41 -18.84 -7.78
C SER A 149 -4.00 -18.56 -9.15
N LEU A 150 -3.37 -19.11 -10.13
CA LEU A 150 -3.88 -19.06 -11.51
C LEU A 150 -4.78 -20.25 -11.81
#